data_9b9fee00c85ec57bbed7662d0735eba8
#
_entry.id   9b9fee00c85ec57bbed7662d0735eba8
#
_cell.length_a   1.000
_cell.length_b   1.000
_cell.length_c   1.000
_cell.angle_alpha   90.00
_cell.angle_beta   90.00
_cell.angle_gamma   90.00
#
_symmetry.space_group_name_H-M   'P 1'
#
loop_
_entity.id
_entity.type
_entity.pdbx_description
1 polymer ?
#
loop_
_entity_poly.entity_id
_entity_poly.type
_entity_poly.pdbx_seq_one_letter_code
_entity_poly.pdbx_strand_id
1 'polypeptide(L)'
;VIVTSKKEKKPLGIITERDLVTRVLAKNTQPTKLTAKEVMTSPLITVDPDETLSEVARRMSRLDIRRMGVMYKGNLVGIISSKDVLAITPELIEIIQEKARIEGGTAAEEAPWHPPLAGYCDQCGQWSDNLQEVEGSFLCEDCRTELRAEY
;
A
#
# COMPACT_ATOMS: atom_id res chain seq x y z
N VAL A 1 17.23 -1.17 8.39
CA VAL A 1 17.92 -1.45 9.66
C VAL A 1 17.51 -0.42 10.69
N ILE A 2 17.13 -0.83 11.91
CA ILE A 2 16.90 0.12 13.02
C ILE A 2 18.23 0.41 13.70
N VAL A 3 18.47 1.69 13.96
CA VAL A 3 19.64 2.18 14.70
C VAL A 3 19.24 2.40 16.15
N THR A 4 19.99 1.79 17.08
CA THR A 4 19.74 1.89 18.51
C THR A 4 20.92 2.52 19.26
N SER A 5 20.66 3.10 20.41
CA SER A 5 21.71 3.56 21.32
C SER A 5 22.51 2.38 21.90
N LYS A 6 23.85 2.50 21.94
CA LYS A 6 24.70 1.44 22.49
C LYS A 6 24.43 1.18 23.98
N LYS A 7 24.12 2.22 24.77
CA LYS A 7 23.96 2.10 26.22
C LYS A 7 22.55 1.65 26.62
N GLU A 8 21.52 2.25 26.03
CA GLU A 8 20.14 2.09 26.49
C GLU A 8 19.30 1.20 25.57
N LYS A 9 19.87 0.73 24.44
CA LYS A 9 19.17 -0.02 23.38
C LYS A 9 17.90 0.67 22.84
N LYS A 10 17.69 1.96 23.19
CA LYS A 10 16.58 2.75 22.68
C LYS A 10 16.72 2.99 21.17
N PRO A 11 15.63 2.89 20.40
CA PRO A 11 15.65 3.16 18.97
C PRO A 11 15.87 4.66 18.72
N LEU A 12 16.84 4.98 17.87
CA LEU A 12 17.19 6.34 17.50
C LEU A 12 16.62 6.71 16.14
N GLY A 13 16.61 5.77 15.20
CA GLY A 13 16.14 6.01 13.84
C GLY A 13 16.16 4.74 13.01
N ILE A 14 15.91 4.89 11.73
CA ILE A 14 15.88 3.81 10.74
C ILE A 14 16.75 4.18 9.54
N ILE A 15 17.46 3.20 8.99
CA ILE A 15 18.15 3.30 7.70
C ILE A 15 17.44 2.39 6.71
N THR A 16 17.01 2.95 5.60
CA THR A 16 16.38 2.27 4.48
C THR A 16 17.26 2.35 3.23
N GLU A 17 16.89 1.61 2.19
CA GLU A 17 17.54 1.70 0.88
C GLU A 17 17.49 3.13 0.32
N ARG A 18 16.36 3.84 0.52
CA ARG A 18 16.18 5.24 0.11
C ARG A 18 17.22 6.15 0.77
N ASP A 19 17.49 5.96 2.07
CA ASP A 19 18.49 6.76 2.79
C ASP A 19 19.90 6.54 2.22
N LEU A 20 20.25 5.28 1.91
CA LEU A 20 21.54 4.95 1.29
C LEU A 20 21.68 5.58 -0.10
N VAL A 21 20.64 5.51 -0.92
CA VAL A 21 20.66 6.12 -2.25
C VAL A 21 20.77 7.64 -2.17
N THR A 22 19.93 8.29 -1.36
CA THR A 22 19.82 9.76 -1.35
C THR A 22 20.92 10.45 -0.54
N ARG A 23 21.40 9.82 0.54
CA ARG A 23 22.35 10.45 1.47
C ARG A 23 23.80 9.99 1.27
N VAL A 24 24.02 8.87 0.59
CA VAL A 24 25.35 8.30 0.35
C VAL A 24 25.66 8.34 -1.15
N LEU A 25 24.93 7.57 -1.97
CA LEU A 25 25.24 7.43 -3.38
C LEU A 25 25.04 8.73 -4.17
N ALA A 26 23.90 9.39 -4.02
CA ALA A 26 23.61 10.64 -4.73
C ALA A 26 24.57 11.79 -4.37
N LYS A 27 25.17 11.73 -3.18
CA LYS A 27 26.18 12.72 -2.73
C LYS A 27 27.62 12.30 -3.04
N ASN A 28 27.82 11.19 -3.74
CA ASN A 28 29.14 10.61 -4.03
C ASN A 28 30.05 10.52 -2.78
N THR A 29 29.46 10.21 -1.62
CA THR A 29 30.18 10.11 -0.36
C THR A 29 30.64 8.68 -0.14
N GLN A 30 31.89 8.49 0.33
CA GLN A 30 32.40 7.16 0.62
C GLN A 30 31.68 6.57 1.87
N PRO A 31 31.04 5.39 1.76
CA PRO A 31 30.30 4.79 2.86
C PRO A 31 31.14 4.57 4.12
N THR A 32 32.43 4.30 3.96
CA THR A 32 33.37 4.05 5.08
C THR A 32 33.63 5.28 5.94
N LYS A 33 33.28 6.48 5.46
CA LYS A 33 33.47 7.75 6.20
C LYS A 33 32.21 8.18 6.93
N LEU A 34 31.09 7.47 6.76
CA LEU A 34 29.79 7.82 7.33
C LEU A 34 29.43 6.93 8.51
N THR A 35 28.80 7.53 9.50
CA THR A 35 28.20 6.81 10.64
C THR A 35 26.72 6.53 10.38
N ALA A 36 26.17 5.52 11.04
CA ALA A 36 24.74 5.22 10.98
C ALA A 36 23.88 6.43 11.38
N LYS A 37 24.34 7.26 12.31
CA LYS A 37 23.65 8.48 12.77
C LYS A 37 23.53 9.54 11.67
N GLU A 38 24.51 9.65 10.80
CA GLU A 38 24.49 10.64 9.67
C GLU A 38 23.60 10.18 8.54
N VAL A 39 23.41 8.87 8.38
CA VAL A 39 22.61 8.29 7.28
C VAL A 39 21.17 8.04 7.68
N MET A 40 20.88 7.72 8.95
CA MET A 40 19.54 7.36 9.39
C MET A 40 18.51 8.49 9.24
N THR A 41 17.26 8.09 9.08
CA THR A 41 16.10 8.95 9.31
C THR A 41 15.73 8.86 10.79
N SER A 42 15.67 10.01 11.47
CA SER A 42 15.40 10.15 12.90
C SER A 42 14.37 11.27 13.13
N PRO A 43 13.51 11.15 14.15
CA PRO A 43 13.35 10.00 15.04
C PRO A 43 12.71 8.80 14.34
N LEU A 44 12.84 7.59 14.93
CA LEU A 44 12.07 6.43 14.51
C LEU A 44 10.59 6.69 14.82
N ILE A 45 9.75 6.61 13.79
CA ILE A 45 8.28 6.65 13.98
C ILE A 45 7.83 5.30 14.52
N THR A 46 7.06 5.33 15.59
CA THR A 46 6.65 4.12 16.31
C THR A 46 5.15 4.04 16.48
N VAL A 47 4.67 2.82 16.69
CA VAL A 47 3.27 2.48 17.01
C VAL A 47 3.23 1.60 18.26
N ASP A 48 2.11 1.61 18.94
CA ASP A 48 1.81 0.68 20.00
C ASP A 48 1.21 -0.62 19.43
N PRO A 49 1.47 -1.81 20.03
CA PRO A 49 0.85 -3.05 19.58
C PRO A 49 -0.68 -3.06 19.57
N ASP A 50 -1.29 -2.23 20.42
CA ASP A 50 -2.75 -2.14 20.55
C ASP A 50 -3.38 -1.17 19.53
N GLU A 51 -2.57 -0.43 18.75
CA GLU A 51 -3.08 0.40 17.64
C GLU A 51 -3.65 -0.46 16.51
N THR A 52 -4.76 -0.02 15.92
CA THR A 52 -5.38 -0.74 14.81
C THR A 52 -4.55 -0.64 13.53
N LEU A 53 -4.59 -1.71 12.72
CA LEU A 53 -3.89 -1.74 11.43
C LEU A 53 -4.34 -0.62 10.48
N SER A 54 -5.61 -0.21 10.56
CA SER A 54 -6.15 0.90 9.77
C SER A 54 -5.52 2.25 10.16
N GLU A 55 -5.26 2.47 11.44
CA GLU A 55 -4.59 3.68 11.92
C GLU A 55 -3.12 3.67 11.51
N VAL A 56 -2.45 2.52 11.65
CA VAL A 56 -1.07 2.32 11.22
C VAL A 56 -0.94 2.60 9.71
N ALA A 57 -1.82 2.03 8.88
CA ALA A 57 -1.84 2.24 7.43
C ALA A 57 -2.06 3.71 7.06
N ARG A 58 -3.02 4.40 7.69
CA ARG A 58 -3.24 5.84 7.47
C ARG A 58 -2.03 6.67 7.86
N ARG A 59 -1.35 6.32 8.97
CA ARG A 59 -0.14 7.04 9.42
C ARG A 59 1.01 6.82 8.44
N MET A 60 1.21 5.60 7.94
CA MET A 60 2.20 5.29 6.91
C MET A 60 1.96 6.12 5.64
N SER A 61 0.71 6.18 5.15
CA SER A 61 0.32 6.96 3.97
C SER A 61 0.55 8.45 4.18
N ARG A 62 0.08 9.02 5.29
CA ARG A 62 0.22 10.45 5.58
C ARG A 62 1.66 10.93 5.71
N LEU A 63 2.54 10.08 6.24
CA LEU A 63 3.96 10.38 6.44
C LEU A 63 4.87 9.92 5.29
N ASP A 64 4.32 9.32 4.24
CA ASP A 64 5.07 8.68 3.14
C ASP A 64 6.16 7.72 3.63
N ILE A 65 5.83 6.92 4.64
CA ILE A 65 6.73 5.91 5.20
C ILE A 65 6.15 4.50 5.04
N ARG A 66 7.02 3.52 4.88
CA ARG A 66 6.64 2.12 4.66
C ARG A 66 6.96 1.20 5.85
N ARG A 67 7.57 1.73 6.90
CA ARG A 67 8.00 0.95 8.08
C ARG A 67 7.89 1.81 9.32
N MET A 68 7.43 1.20 10.42
CA MET A 68 7.34 1.82 11.74
C MET A 68 7.84 0.83 12.77
N GLY A 69 8.46 1.34 13.84
CA GLY A 69 8.86 0.49 14.97
C GLY A 69 7.64 0.18 15.84
N VAL A 70 7.55 -1.04 16.36
CA VAL A 70 6.53 -1.41 17.35
C VAL A 70 7.14 -1.31 18.73
N MET A 71 6.58 -0.43 19.56
CA MET A 71 7.06 -0.18 20.94
C MET A 71 6.07 -0.75 21.94
N TYR A 72 6.58 -1.52 22.89
CA TYR A 72 5.78 -2.00 24.02
C TYR A 72 6.49 -1.74 25.34
N LYS A 73 5.82 -1.06 26.26
CA LYS A 73 6.39 -0.69 27.59
C LYS A 73 7.78 -0.06 27.50
N GLY A 74 7.97 0.83 26.52
CA GLY A 74 9.23 1.55 26.31
C GLY A 74 10.33 0.75 25.59
N ASN A 75 10.06 -0.49 25.17
CA ASN A 75 11.01 -1.33 24.45
C ASN A 75 10.57 -1.53 22.99
N LEU A 76 11.54 -1.57 22.10
CA LEU A 76 11.30 -1.93 20.70
C LEU A 76 11.10 -3.46 20.63
N VAL A 77 9.89 -3.89 20.29
CA VAL A 77 9.52 -5.32 20.23
C VAL A 77 9.44 -5.85 18.79
N GLY A 78 9.32 -4.94 17.81
CA GLY A 78 9.23 -5.35 16.42
C GLY A 78 9.25 -4.18 15.44
N ILE A 79 8.98 -4.51 14.19
CA ILE A 79 8.79 -3.58 13.08
C ILE A 79 7.58 -4.01 12.28
N ILE A 80 6.75 -3.06 11.89
CA ILE A 80 5.63 -3.28 10.96
C ILE A 80 5.92 -2.55 9.65
N SER A 81 5.60 -3.18 8.54
CA SER A 81 5.74 -2.60 7.21
C SER A 81 4.43 -2.57 6.44
N SER A 82 4.36 -1.77 5.38
CA SER A 82 3.21 -1.76 4.47
C SER A 82 2.96 -3.13 3.82
N LYS A 83 3.98 -3.96 3.65
CA LYS A 83 3.82 -5.34 3.16
C LYS A 83 3.06 -6.22 4.16
N ASP A 84 3.32 -6.05 5.46
CA ASP A 84 2.63 -6.83 6.49
C ASP A 84 1.16 -6.46 6.55
N VAL A 85 0.84 -5.16 6.39
CA VAL A 85 -0.55 -4.68 6.30
C VAL A 85 -1.26 -5.28 5.07
N LEU A 86 -0.59 -5.29 3.91
CA LEU A 86 -1.15 -5.85 2.68
C LEU A 86 -1.29 -7.37 2.72
N ALA A 87 -0.41 -8.07 3.41
CA ALA A 87 -0.42 -9.54 3.47
C ALA A 87 -1.68 -10.11 4.12
N ILE A 88 -2.28 -9.40 5.08
CA ILE A 88 -3.51 -9.85 5.77
C ILE A 88 -4.80 -9.37 5.09
N THR A 89 -4.70 -8.48 4.09
CA THR A 89 -5.89 -7.92 3.42
C THR A 89 -6.76 -8.99 2.74
N PRO A 90 -6.22 -9.99 2.03
CA PRO A 90 -7.01 -11.06 1.43
C PRO A 90 -7.85 -11.83 2.45
N GLU A 91 -7.25 -12.23 3.58
CA GLU A 91 -7.93 -12.96 4.65
C GLU A 91 -9.10 -12.14 5.25
N LEU A 92 -8.89 -10.83 5.43
CA LEU A 92 -9.95 -9.94 5.91
C LEU A 92 -11.12 -9.84 4.93
N ILE A 93 -10.84 -9.79 3.63
CA ILE A 93 -11.87 -9.76 2.59
C ILE A 93 -12.69 -11.05 2.61
N GLU A 94 -12.05 -12.21 2.71
CA GLU A 94 -12.74 -13.51 2.80
C GLU A 94 -13.65 -13.58 4.04
N ILE A 95 -13.16 -13.14 5.20
CA ILE A 95 -13.97 -13.12 6.45
C ILE A 95 -15.17 -12.19 6.30
N ILE A 96 -15.00 -11.01 5.71
CA ILE A 96 -16.09 -10.05 5.50
C ILE A 96 -17.13 -10.63 4.53
N GLN A 97 -16.71 -11.27 3.45
CA GLN A 97 -17.60 -11.91 2.49
C GLN A 97 -18.40 -13.06 3.13
N GLU A 98 -17.75 -13.90 3.90
CA GLU A 98 -18.42 -15.01 4.60
C GLU A 98 -19.40 -14.49 5.64
N LYS A 99 -19.03 -13.46 6.39
CA LYS A 99 -19.93 -12.81 7.35
C LYS A 99 -21.17 -12.23 6.68
N ALA A 100 -21.00 -11.55 5.54
CA ALA A 100 -22.11 -11.01 4.76
C ALA A 100 -23.05 -12.12 4.26
N ARG A 101 -22.53 -13.29 3.90
CA ARG A 101 -23.36 -14.47 3.53
C ARG A 101 -24.19 -15.01 4.72
N ILE A 102 -23.58 -15.09 5.90
CA ILE A 102 -24.22 -15.61 7.12
C ILE A 102 -25.33 -14.66 7.61
N GLU A 103 -25.10 -13.35 7.54
CA GLU A 103 -26.04 -12.33 8.01
C GLU A 103 -27.24 -12.11 7.06
N GLY A 104 -27.37 -12.93 6.01
CA GLY A 104 -28.53 -12.91 5.10
C GLY A 104 -28.57 -11.65 4.20
N GLY A 105 -27.49 -10.93 4.12
CA GLY A 105 -27.30 -9.95 3.07
C GLY A 105 -27.33 -10.70 1.74
N THR A 106 -28.39 -10.51 0.95
CA THR A 106 -28.34 -10.85 -0.46
C THR A 106 -27.12 -10.13 -0.98
N ALA A 107 -26.02 -10.89 -1.15
CA ALA A 107 -24.98 -10.46 -2.03
C ALA A 107 -25.70 -10.23 -3.36
N ALA A 108 -26.05 -8.99 -3.65
CA ALA A 108 -26.20 -8.62 -5.04
C ALA A 108 -24.97 -9.25 -5.68
N GLU A 109 -25.16 -10.04 -6.70
CA GLU A 109 -24.10 -10.46 -7.59
C GLU A 109 -23.47 -9.15 -8.09
N GLU A 110 -22.60 -8.58 -7.26
CA GLU A 110 -21.71 -7.52 -7.71
C GLU A 110 -20.83 -8.22 -8.72
N ALA A 111 -21.18 -7.99 -9.98
CA ALA A 111 -20.28 -8.24 -11.07
C ALA A 111 -18.88 -7.76 -10.62
N PRO A 112 -17.83 -8.53 -10.84
CA PRO A 112 -16.50 -8.21 -10.34
C PRO A 112 -16.21 -6.74 -10.63
N TRP A 113 -16.01 -5.96 -9.57
CA TRP A 113 -15.74 -4.53 -9.67
C TRP A 113 -14.44 -4.34 -10.46
N HIS A 114 -14.58 -4.19 -11.75
CA HIS A 114 -13.51 -3.72 -12.60
C HIS A 114 -13.54 -2.20 -12.54
N PRO A 115 -12.48 -1.55 -12.02
CA PRO A 115 -12.40 -0.10 -12.12
C PRO A 115 -12.58 0.29 -13.60
N PRO A 116 -13.39 1.32 -13.88
CA PRO A 116 -13.59 1.76 -15.26
C PRO A 116 -12.24 2.08 -15.89
N LEU A 117 -11.92 1.44 -17.00
CA LEU A 117 -10.71 1.70 -17.74
C LEU A 117 -10.94 2.95 -18.60
N ALA A 118 -10.04 3.94 -18.45
CA ALA A 118 -10.05 5.12 -19.28
C ALA A 118 -9.06 4.96 -20.44
N GLY A 119 -9.52 5.26 -21.65
CA GLY A 119 -8.70 5.11 -22.85
C GLY A 119 -9.47 5.38 -24.14
N TYR A 120 -8.87 5.00 -25.26
CA TYR A 120 -9.51 5.09 -26.56
C TYR A 120 -10.30 3.81 -26.86
N CYS A 121 -11.53 3.95 -27.33
CA CYS A 121 -12.39 2.85 -27.76
C CYS A 121 -11.81 2.19 -29.01
N ASP A 122 -11.69 0.87 -29.02
CA ASP A 122 -11.13 0.12 -30.15
C ASP A 122 -12.02 0.18 -31.40
N GLN A 123 -13.34 0.46 -31.27
CA GLN A 123 -14.28 0.53 -32.38
C GLN A 123 -14.41 1.94 -32.96
N CYS A 124 -14.66 2.97 -32.16
CA CYS A 124 -14.89 4.32 -32.65
C CYS A 124 -13.67 5.25 -32.54
N GLY A 125 -12.62 4.84 -31.83
CA GLY A 125 -11.40 5.63 -31.64
C GLY A 125 -11.56 6.86 -30.73
N GLN A 126 -12.73 7.05 -30.10
CA GLN A 126 -12.96 8.18 -29.19
C GLN A 126 -12.47 7.85 -27.77
N TRP A 127 -12.07 8.88 -27.04
CA TRP A 127 -11.70 8.77 -25.64
C TRP A 127 -12.93 8.51 -24.77
N SER A 128 -12.83 7.55 -23.86
CA SER A 128 -13.85 7.25 -22.86
C SER A 128 -13.19 6.99 -21.50
N ASP A 129 -13.84 7.42 -20.43
CA ASP A 129 -13.46 7.13 -19.05
C ASP A 129 -14.13 5.85 -18.50
N ASN A 130 -14.93 5.17 -19.35
CA ASN A 130 -15.68 3.97 -18.98
C ASN A 130 -15.61 2.90 -20.08
N LEU A 131 -14.39 2.46 -20.40
CA LEU A 131 -14.19 1.33 -21.30
C LEU A 131 -14.49 0.01 -20.58
N GLN A 132 -15.09 -0.94 -21.30
CA GLN A 132 -15.23 -2.32 -20.86
C GLN A 132 -14.72 -3.28 -21.93
N GLU A 133 -14.13 -4.36 -21.49
CA GLU A 133 -13.70 -5.43 -22.38
C GLU A 133 -14.91 -6.26 -22.84
N VAL A 134 -15.09 -6.34 -24.15
CA VAL A 134 -16.08 -7.17 -24.80
C VAL A 134 -15.37 -7.96 -25.88
N GLU A 135 -15.33 -9.28 -25.76
CA GLU A 135 -14.69 -10.21 -26.72
C GLU A 135 -13.24 -9.85 -27.08
N GLY A 136 -12.48 -9.34 -26.10
CA GLY A 136 -11.07 -8.97 -26.27
C GLY A 136 -10.83 -7.56 -26.82
N SER A 137 -11.89 -6.73 -26.99
CA SER A 137 -11.80 -5.33 -27.40
C SER A 137 -12.32 -4.40 -26.30
N PHE A 138 -11.70 -3.24 -26.12
CA PHE A 138 -12.12 -2.25 -25.15
C PHE A 138 -13.08 -1.24 -25.78
N LEU A 139 -14.37 -1.31 -25.43
CA LEU A 139 -15.43 -0.52 -26.06
C LEU A 139 -16.01 0.51 -25.09
N CYS A 140 -16.33 1.70 -25.62
CA CYS A 140 -17.08 2.73 -24.90
C CYS A 140 -18.56 2.33 -24.75
N GLU A 141 -19.31 3.05 -23.92
CA GLU A 141 -20.71 2.75 -23.63
C GLU A 141 -21.59 2.79 -24.87
N ASP A 142 -21.38 3.76 -25.77
CA ASP A 142 -22.15 3.92 -27.00
C ASP A 142 -21.96 2.71 -27.94
N CYS A 143 -20.71 2.32 -28.19
CA CYS A 143 -20.40 1.16 -29.04
C CYS A 143 -20.92 -0.16 -28.46
N ARG A 144 -20.91 -0.31 -27.13
CA ARG A 144 -21.49 -1.51 -26.48
C ARG A 144 -23.01 -1.56 -26.61
N THR A 145 -23.66 -0.40 -26.59
CA THR A 145 -25.12 -0.31 -26.77
C THR A 145 -25.53 -0.63 -28.17
N GLU A 146 -24.79 -0.16 -29.18
CA GLU A 146 -25.01 -0.49 -30.59
C GLU A 146 -24.88 -1.99 -30.86
N LEU A 147 -23.84 -2.64 -30.35
CA LEU A 147 -23.65 -4.09 -30.46
C LEU A 147 -24.80 -4.91 -29.85
N ARG A 148 -25.41 -4.42 -28.76
CA ARG A 148 -26.56 -5.08 -28.12
C ARG A 148 -27.87 -4.90 -28.87
N ALA A 149 -27.96 -3.89 -29.71
CA ALA A 149 -29.16 -3.61 -30.48
C ALA A 149 -29.26 -4.45 -31.81
N GLU A 150 -28.16 -5.08 -32.20
CA GLU A 150 -28.11 -5.94 -33.42
C GLU A 150 -28.42 -7.43 -33.13
N TYR A 151 -28.69 -7.80 -31.88
CA TYR A 151 -29.15 -9.14 -31.50
C TYR A 151 -30.54 -9.09 -30.87
#